data_bde7ea8d3f55bb2aaf246e5218e3b1a4
#
_entry.id   bde7ea8d3f55bb2aaf246e5218e3b1a4
#
_cell.length_a   1.000
_cell.length_b   1.000
_cell.length_c   1.000
_cell.angle_alpha   90.00
_cell.angle_beta   90.00
_cell.angle_gamma   90.00
#
_symmetry.space_group_name_H-M   'P 1'
#
loop_
_entity.id
_entity.type
_entity.pdbx_description
1 polymer ?
#
loop_
_entity_poly.entity_id
_entity_poly.type
_entity_poly.pdbx_seq_one_letter_code
_entity_poly.pdbx_strand_id
1 'polypeptide(L)'
;MACGNESHPGMLFNGEPMSTHGMSPEDIFEAYPKEKIPHKSNVNKVGIKLSALLKPLEGQAGNLHISTCGKKERTFSSEDLLSSEPQKSHYYLALTRKETLKLVHATDPNSKGGQVLKRITEIEVIKASDQ
;
A
#
# COMPACT_ATOMS: atom_id res chain seq x y z
N MET A 1 -18.46 -14.66 4.59
CA MET A 1 -18.95 -13.86 3.49
C MET A 1 -17.82 -13.53 2.51
N ALA A 2 -18.08 -13.75 1.26
CA ALA A 2 -17.08 -13.43 0.24
C ALA A 2 -16.98 -11.92 0.06
N CYS A 3 -15.82 -11.46 -0.34
CA CYS A 3 -15.63 -10.05 -0.65
C CYS A 3 -16.18 -9.71 -2.02
N GLY A 4 -16.82 -10.65 -2.62
CA GLY A 4 -17.32 -10.49 -3.96
C GLY A 4 -16.18 -10.55 -4.97
N ASN A 5 -16.51 -10.34 -6.20
CA ASN A 5 -15.53 -10.32 -7.28
C ASN A 5 -15.01 -8.91 -7.50
N GLU A 6 -15.52 -8.00 -6.72
CA GLU A 6 -15.14 -6.60 -6.82
C GLU A 6 -13.91 -6.36 -5.98
N SER A 7 -12.85 -6.01 -6.59
CA SER A 7 -11.64 -5.70 -5.86
C SER A 7 -11.20 -4.28 -6.15
N HIS A 8 -12.17 -3.37 -6.20
CA HIS A 8 -11.89 -1.96 -6.39
C HIS A 8 -11.69 -1.33 -5.02
N PRO A 9 -10.44 -1.16 -4.61
CA PRO A 9 -10.17 -0.67 -3.26
C PRO A 9 -10.70 0.74 -3.03
N GLY A 10 -11.17 0.97 -1.81
CA GLY A 10 -11.49 2.31 -1.39
C GLY A 10 -10.20 3.06 -1.10
N MET A 11 -10.07 4.25 -1.64
CA MET A 11 -8.92 5.10 -1.40
C MET A 11 -9.44 6.36 -0.72
N LEU A 12 -9.12 6.50 0.56
CA LEU A 12 -9.70 7.57 1.36
C LEU A 12 -8.62 8.43 2.03
N PHE A 13 -8.92 9.69 2.18
CA PHE A 13 -8.11 10.59 2.98
C PHE A 13 -9.01 11.19 4.05
N ASN A 14 -8.81 10.79 5.29
CA ASN A 14 -9.59 11.25 6.43
C ASN A 14 -11.10 11.10 6.20
N GLY A 15 -11.48 9.96 5.62
CA GLY A 15 -12.88 9.62 5.38
C GLY A 15 -13.43 10.09 4.05
N GLU A 16 -12.67 10.86 3.28
CA GLU A 16 -13.14 11.37 1.99
C GLU A 16 -12.46 10.68 0.83
N PRO A 17 -13.20 10.40 -0.25
CA PRO A 17 -12.63 9.69 -1.38
C PRO A 17 -11.49 10.45 -2.04
N MET A 18 -10.40 9.74 -2.31
CA MET A 18 -9.29 10.31 -3.08
C MET A 18 -9.59 10.12 -4.57
N SER A 19 -8.79 10.77 -5.40
CA SER A 19 -8.99 10.68 -6.86
C SER A 19 -8.91 9.25 -7.37
N THR A 20 -8.20 8.38 -6.67
CA THR A 20 -8.07 6.98 -7.06
C THR A 20 -9.12 6.07 -6.42
N HIS A 21 -10.04 6.66 -5.66
CA HIS A 21 -11.09 5.88 -5.00
C HIS A 21 -12.00 5.19 -6.02
N GLY A 22 -12.22 3.90 -5.84
CA GLY A 22 -13.10 3.15 -6.71
C GLY A 22 -12.49 2.71 -8.02
N MET A 23 -11.23 3.04 -8.25
CA MET A 23 -10.53 2.56 -9.43
C MET A 23 -10.19 1.08 -9.31
N SER A 24 -10.01 0.41 -10.44
CA SER A 24 -9.54 -0.96 -10.41
C SER A 24 -8.13 -1.02 -9.83
N PRO A 25 -7.72 -2.18 -9.29
CA PRO A 25 -6.34 -2.30 -8.80
C PRO A 25 -5.29 -1.96 -9.85
N GLU A 26 -5.55 -2.31 -11.11
CA GLU A 26 -4.63 -1.98 -12.18
C GLU A 26 -4.50 -0.46 -12.36
N ASP A 27 -5.62 0.23 -12.33
CA ASP A 27 -5.60 1.68 -12.50
C ASP A 27 -4.93 2.36 -11.32
N ILE A 28 -5.16 1.88 -10.12
CA ILE A 28 -4.48 2.41 -8.94
C ILE A 28 -2.99 2.17 -9.06
N PHE A 29 -2.62 0.98 -9.50
CA PHE A 29 -1.21 0.63 -9.65
C PHE A 29 -0.51 1.55 -10.66
N GLU A 30 -1.22 1.93 -11.72
CA GLU A 30 -0.68 2.83 -12.73
C GLU A 30 -0.62 4.28 -12.26
N ALA A 31 -1.45 4.63 -11.30
CA ALA A 31 -1.59 6.03 -10.88
C ALA A 31 -0.42 6.53 -10.03
N TYR A 32 0.36 5.63 -9.46
CA TYR A 32 1.46 6.00 -8.58
C TYR A 32 2.80 5.55 -9.13
N PRO A 33 3.90 6.25 -8.78
CA PRO A 33 5.22 5.79 -9.19
C PRO A 33 5.56 4.46 -8.56
N LYS A 34 6.28 3.63 -9.30
CA LYS A 34 6.64 2.30 -8.84
C LYS A 34 8.15 2.20 -8.66
N GLU A 35 8.55 1.35 -7.73
CA GLU A 35 9.95 1.07 -7.47
C GLU A 35 10.19 -0.43 -7.55
N LYS A 36 11.42 -0.80 -7.80
CA LYS A 36 11.78 -2.21 -7.83
C LYS A 36 11.74 -2.75 -6.40
N ILE A 37 11.02 -3.84 -6.22
CA ILE A 37 10.93 -4.49 -4.91
C ILE A 37 12.18 -5.35 -4.72
N PRO A 38 12.91 -5.18 -3.60
CA PRO A 38 14.05 -6.04 -3.32
C PRO A 38 13.59 -7.49 -3.21
N HIS A 39 14.19 -8.36 -4.01
CA HIS A 39 13.76 -9.74 -4.03
C HIS A 39 14.90 -10.66 -4.42
N LYS A 40 14.93 -11.84 -3.80
CA LYS A 40 15.99 -12.82 -3.98
C LYS A 40 16.10 -13.34 -5.41
N SER A 41 14.97 -13.55 -6.08
CA SER A 41 15.00 -14.04 -7.45
C SER A 41 15.27 -12.87 -8.40
N ASN A 42 15.75 -13.19 -9.60
CA ASN A 42 16.04 -12.16 -10.59
C ASN A 42 14.80 -11.69 -11.34
N VAL A 43 13.63 -11.88 -10.74
CA VAL A 43 12.40 -11.40 -11.35
C VAL A 43 12.29 -9.91 -11.09
N ASN A 44 12.01 -9.15 -12.14
CA ASN A 44 11.82 -7.71 -12.01
C ASN A 44 10.44 -7.43 -11.45
N LYS A 45 10.35 -7.45 -10.13
CA LYS A 45 9.10 -7.12 -9.47
C LYS A 45 9.12 -5.65 -9.08
N VAL A 46 8.01 -4.98 -9.36
CA VAL A 46 7.86 -3.58 -8.99
C VAL A 46 6.62 -3.41 -8.15
N GLY A 47 6.60 -2.34 -7.36
CA GLY A 47 5.46 -2.03 -6.52
C GLY A 47 5.43 -0.58 -6.15
N ILE A 48 4.31 -0.17 -5.59
CA ILE A 48 4.15 1.19 -5.08
C ILE A 48 4.60 1.20 -3.63
N LYS A 49 5.69 1.89 -3.34
CA LYS A 49 6.12 2.02 -1.96
C LYS A 49 5.09 2.84 -1.20
N LEU A 50 4.75 2.44 0.01
CA LEU A 50 3.68 3.14 0.75
C LEU A 50 3.95 4.63 0.92
N SER A 51 5.22 5.03 1.02
CA SER A 51 5.55 6.44 1.12
C SER A 51 5.10 7.23 -0.11
N ALA A 52 4.99 6.57 -1.27
CA ALA A 52 4.54 7.24 -2.48
C ALA A 52 3.06 7.62 -2.39
N LEU A 53 2.29 6.91 -1.59
CA LEU A 53 0.89 7.26 -1.36
C LEU A 53 0.77 8.52 -0.52
N LEU A 54 1.75 8.78 0.31
CA LEU A 54 1.74 9.92 1.22
C LEU A 54 2.31 11.19 0.59
N LYS A 55 3.10 11.05 -0.46
CA LYS A 55 3.76 12.18 -1.08
C LYS A 55 2.81 13.29 -1.52
N PRO A 56 1.71 12.97 -2.22
CA PRO A 56 0.78 14.02 -2.61
C PRO A 56 0.10 14.72 -1.43
N LEU A 57 0.19 14.12 -0.25
CA LEU A 57 -0.44 14.64 0.96
C LEU A 57 0.60 15.15 1.94
N GLU A 58 1.69 15.67 1.41
CA GLU A 58 2.83 16.16 2.20
C GLU A 58 2.43 17.00 3.39
N GLY A 59 2.93 16.60 4.56
CA GLY A 59 2.67 17.34 5.78
C GLY A 59 1.28 17.15 6.35
N GLN A 60 0.40 16.45 5.66
CA GLN A 60 -0.96 16.26 6.14
C GLN A 60 -1.25 14.84 6.61
N ALA A 61 -0.45 13.87 6.18
CA ALA A 61 -0.69 12.48 6.54
C ALA A 61 -0.14 12.15 7.91
N GLY A 62 -0.96 11.54 8.76
CA GLY A 62 -0.53 11.07 10.06
C GLY A 62 -0.34 9.58 10.07
N ASN A 63 -1.36 8.83 9.69
CA ASN A 63 -1.31 7.38 9.66
C ASN A 63 -1.87 6.86 8.34
N LEU A 64 -1.48 5.64 8.00
CA LEU A 64 -2.01 4.95 6.84
C LEU A 64 -2.59 3.63 7.31
N HIS A 65 -3.87 3.43 7.04
CA HIS A 65 -4.58 2.24 7.47
C HIS A 65 -4.98 1.41 6.24
N ILE A 66 -4.62 0.13 6.25
CA ILE A 66 -4.91 -0.77 5.14
C ILE A 66 -5.74 -1.94 5.64
N SER A 67 -6.86 -2.20 4.96
CA SER A 67 -7.76 -3.29 5.31
C SER A 67 -7.90 -4.27 4.15
N THR A 68 -8.23 -5.51 4.47
CA THR A 68 -8.35 -6.57 3.48
C THR A 68 -9.72 -7.21 3.50
N CYS A 69 -9.96 -8.00 2.48
CA CYS A 69 -11.16 -8.82 2.35
C CYS A 69 -11.35 -9.75 3.55
N GLY A 70 -10.26 -10.28 4.08
CA GLY A 70 -10.32 -11.17 5.23
C GLY A 70 -10.43 -10.46 6.56
N LYS A 71 -10.72 -9.18 6.54
CA LYS A 71 -10.83 -8.34 7.74
C LYS A 71 -9.54 -8.19 8.51
N LYS A 72 -8.42 -8.47 7.86
CA LYS A 72 -7.12 -8.17 8.43
C LYS A 72 -6.79 -6.74 8.13
N GLU A 73 -6.07 -6.09 9.04
CA GLU A 73 -5.73 -4.70 8.85
C GLU A 73 -4.38 -4.38 9.47
N ARG A 74 -3.77 -3.34 8.96
CA ARG A 74 -2.51 -2.85 9.48
C ARG A 74 -2.53 -1.33 9.44
N THR A 75 -1.95 -0.72 10.44
CA THR A 75 -1.83 0.73 10.51
C THR A 75 -0.35 1.08 10.58
N PHE A 76 0.04 2.07 9.79
CA PHE A 76 1.41 2.55 9.75
C PHE A 76 1.42 4.04 10.06
N SER A 77 2.45 4.51 10.76
CA SER A 77 2.62 5.94 10.92
C SER A 77 3.36 6.50 9.72
N SER A 78 3.05 7.73 9.35
CA SER A 78 3.75 8.37 8.25
C SER A 78 5.24 8.51 8.59
N GLU A 79 5.55 8.73 9.86
CA GLU A 79 6.92 8.84 10.31
C GLU A 79 7.71 7.56 9.99
N ASP A 80 7.12 6.40 10.27
CA ASP A 80 7.77 5.14 9.97
C ASP A 80 7.92 4.92 8.47
N LEU A 81 6.88 5.22 7.70
CA LEU A 81 6.90 5.01 6.26
C LEU A 81 7.88 5.92 5.55
N LEU A 82 8.13 7.09 6.10
CA LEU A 82 9.08 8.05 5.52
C LEU A 82 10.47 7.91 6.13
N SER A 83 10.64 6.98 7.03
CA SER A 83 11.92 6.73 7.69
C SER A 83 12.94 6.17 6.71
N SER A 84 14.20 6.35 7.01
CA SER A 84 15.27 5.75 6.22
C SER A 84 15.54 4.30 6.63
N GLU A 85 14.87 3.82 7.68
CA GLU A 85 15.03 2.44 8.14
C GLU A 85 14.20 1.48 7.30
N PRO A 86 14.85 0.53 6.58
CA PRO A 86 14.09 -0.40 5.73
C PRO A 86 13.05 -1.22 6.48
N GLN A 87 13.33 -1.55 7.74
CA GLN A 87 12.38 -2.33 8.54
C GLN A 87 11.05 -1.62 8.69
N LYS A 88 11.05 -0.30 8.65
CA LYS A 88 9.85 0.50 8.86
C LYS A 88 9.24 1.01 7.57
N SER A 89 10.04 1.22 6.53
CA SER A 89 9.58 1.92 5.34
C SER A 89 9.46 1.08 4.08
N HIS A 90 10.07 -0.10 4.03
CA HIS A 90 10.09 -0.90 2.80
C HIS A 90 8.85 -1.79 2.68
N TYR A 91 7.69 -1.15 2.62
CA TYR A 91 6.41 -1.82 2.34
C TYR A 91 5.94 -1.40 0.97
N TYR A 92 5.51 -2.37 0.17
CA TYR A 92 5.14 -2.12 -1.23
C TYR A 92 3.78 -2.72 -1.54
N LEU A 93 3.01 -2.00 -2.35
CA LEU A 93 1.77 -2.54 -2.92
C LEU A 93 2.13 -3.15 -4.27
N ALA A 94 1.77 -4.40 -4.45
CA ALA A 94 2.04 -5.11 -5.69
C ALA A 94 0.74 -5.60 -6.30
N LEU A 95 0.71 -5.66 -7.63
CA LEU A 95 -0.45 -6.15 -8.35
C LEU A 95 -0.30 -7.66 -8.53
N THR A 96 -1.34 -8.41 -8.17
CA THR A 96 -1.30 -9.86 -8.30
C THR A 96 -1.81 -10.30 -9.66
N ARG A 97 -1.63 -11.59 -9.97
CA ARG A 97 -2.14 -12.14 -11.22
C ARG A 97 -3.67 -12.10 -11.30
N LYS A 98 -4.32 -12.05 -10.15
CA LYS A 98 -5.78 -11.97 -10.09
C LYS A 98 -6.28 -10.54 -10.09
N GLU A 99 -5.38 -9.61 -10.38
CA GLU A 99 -5.72 -8.19 -10.46
C GLU A 99 -6.24 -7.64 -9.14
N THR A 100 -5.59 -8.05 -8.06
CA THR A 100 -5.84 -7.49 -6.73
C THR A 100 -4.54 -6.88 -6.23
N LEU A 101 -4.63 -6.05 -5.20
CA LEU A 101 -3.44 -5.46 -4.59
C LEU A 101 -3.07 -6.26 -3.35
N LYS A 102 -1.78 -6.46 -3.17
CA LYS A 102 -1.25 -7.07 -1.96
C LYS A 102 -0.16 -6.18 -1.37
N LEU A 103 0.07 -6.32 -0.08
CA LEU A 103 1.11 -5.58 0.61
C LEU A 103 2.25 -6.54 0.93
N VAL A 104 3.46 -6.17 0.53
CA VAL A 104 4.64 -6.98 0.84
C VAL A 104 5.66 -6.14 1.58
N HIS A 105 6.45 -6.79 2.42
CA HIS A 105 7.55 -6.18 3.14
C HIS A 105 8.83 -6.79 2.61
N ALA A 106 9.71 -5.96 2.07
CA ALA A 106 10.93 -6.45 1.45
C ALA A 106 12.07 -5.48 1.73
N THR A 107 13.02 -5.92 2.55
CA THR A 107 14.12 -5.06 2.98
C THR A 107 15.47 -5.46 2.42
N ASP A 108 15.57 -6.68 1.87
CA ASP A 108 16.86 -7.24 1.47
C ASP A 108 16.73 -7.88 0.10
N PRO A 109 17.55 -7.47 -0.89
CA PRO A 109 17.49 -8.09 -2.22
C PRO A 109 17.89 -9.56 -2.20
N ASN A 110 18.49 -10.04 -1.12
CA ASN A 110 18.86 -11.45 -1.00
C ASN A 110 17.79 -12.27 -0.28
N SER A 111 16.64 -11.67 -0.01
CA SER A 111 15.55 -12.29 0.71
C SER A 111 14.32 -12.34 -0.19
N LYS A 112 13.42 -13.28 0.10
CA LYS A 112 12.15 -13.35 -0.64
C LYS A 112 11.17 -12.28 -0.21
N GLY A 113 11.45 -11.60 0.87
CA GLY A 113 10.48 -10.69 1.45
C GLY A 113 9.32 -11.46 2.05
N GLY A 114 8.28 -10.77 2.42
CA GLY A 114 7.11 -11.39 3.03
C GLY A 114 5.82 -10.72 2.63
N GLN A 115 4.81 -11.52 2.33
CA GLN A 115 3.48 -11.00 2.09
C GLN A 115 2.85 -10.64 3.44
N VAL A 116 2.42 -9.40 3.57
CA VAL A 116 1.84 -8.90 4.80
C VAL A 116 0.32 -8.99 4.75
N LEU A 117 -0.25 -8.49 3.67
CA LEU A 117 -1.70 -8.51 3.46
C LEU A 117 -1.99 -8.86 2.02
N LYS A 118 -3.11 -9.52 1.78
CA LYS A 118 -3.55 -9.84 0.42
C LYS A 118 -5.00 -9.42 0.25
N ARG A 119 -5.38 -9.15 -0.99
CA ARG A 119 -6.74 -8.70 -1.33
C ARG A 119 -7.11 -7.45 -0.56
N ILE A 120 -6.31 -6.42 -0.76
CA ILE A 120 -6.57 -5.14 -0.10
C ILE A 120 -7.87 -4.55 -0.64
N THR A 121 -8.75 -4.16 0.27
CA THR A 121 -10.04 -3.60 -0.09
C THR A 121 -10.17 -2.13 0.27
N GLU A 122 -9.30 -1.63 1.14
CA GLU A 122 -9.38 -0.22 1.51
C GLU A 122 -8.02 0.28 1.98
N ILE A 123 -7.69 1.48 1.53
CA ILE A 123 -6.50 2.19 1.99
C ILE A 123 -6.97 3.57 2.42
N GLU A 124 -6.76 3.88 3.68
CA GLU A 124 -7.15 5.19 4.19
C GLU A 124 -5.97 5.91 4.79
N VAL A 125 -5.76 7.14 4.35
CA VAL A 125 -4.76 8.01 4.96
C VAL A 125 -5.49 8.85 6.00
N ILE A 126 -5.00 8.82 7.22
CA ILE A 126 -5.60 9.57 8.31
C ILE A 126 -4.78 10.83 8.51
N LYS A 127 -5.46 11.97 8.55
CA LYS A 127 -4.80 13.25 8.68
C LYS A 127 -4.01 13.35 9.97
N ALA A 128 -2.86 14.01 9.89
CA ALA A 128 -2.06 14.25 11.08
C ALA A 128 -2.83 15.12 12.07
N SER A 129 -2.71 14.76 13.33
CA SER A 129 -3.35 15.51 14.38
C SER A 129 -2.64 16.84 14.57
N ASP A 130 -3.40 17.90 14.65
CA ASP A 130 -2.85 19.22 14.96
C ASP A 130 -2.78 19.36 16.46
N GLN A 131 -1.60 19.52 16.94
CA GLN A 131 -1.42 19.68 18.38
C GLN A 131 -0.92 21.05 18.72
#